data_f795fda5178336d5353737ba6f43b354
#
_entry.id   f795fda5178336d5353737ba6f43b354
#
_cell.length_a   1.000
_cell.length_b   1.000
_cell.length_c   1.000
_cell.angle_alpha   90.00
_cell.angle_beta   90.00
_cell.angle_gamma   90.00
#
_symmetry.space_group_name_H-M   'P 1'
#
loop_
_entity.id
_entity.type
_entity.pdbx_description
1 polymer ?
#
loop_
_entity_poly.entity_id
_entity_poly.type
_entity_poly.pdbx_seq_one_letter_code
_entity_poly.pdbx_strand_id
1 'polypeptide(L)'
;MTSRDISYGGILTALILLFVILSAWSPTADLALFSLTSLCMAIAVIELGIARSLVVWLAASLLGLAYPGLQLVWPFFIFFGTYPLVRAVIDTKWSRSKAFMLRHGVGLMMLAAGIVLFLRPSIRDITDRIGVWLWLLIPPAVVILMLVYDYALTLLIQLYHRRIRGRNKP
;
A
#
# COMPACT_ATOMS: atom_id res chain seq x y z
N MET A 1 14.52 19.27 7.89
CA MET A 1 14.61 17.84 8.26
C MET A 1 15.61 17.72 9.39
N THR A 2 15.25 17.11 10.49
CA THR A 2 16.20 16.79 11.56
C THR A 2 16.97 15.53 11.19
N SER A 3 18.17 15.34 11.77
CA SER A 3 18.95 14.10 11.61
C SER A 3 18.13 12.85 11.96
N ARG A 4 17.26 12.95 12.97
CA ARG A 4 16.34 11.89 13.38
C ARG A 4 15.35 11.54 12.27
N ASP A 5 14.80 12.52 11.56
CA ASP A 5 13.82 12.28 10.48
C ASP A 5 14.47 11.53 9.31
N ILE A 6 15.73 11.86 8.99
CA ILE A 6 16.47 11.20 7.92
C ILE A 6 16.77 9.75 8.27
N SER A 7 17.24 9.50 9.49
CA SER A 7 17.51 8.12 9.96
C SER A 7 16.25 7.27 9.99
N TYR A 8 15.15 7.83 10.48
CA TYR A 8 13.87 7.11 10.55
C TYR A 8 13.31 6.82 9.15
N GLY A 9 13.36 7.80 8.25
CA GLY A 9 12.98 7.61 6.85
C GLY A 9 13.82 6.56 6.13
N GLY A 10 15.14 6.56 6.37
CA GLY A 10 16.05 5.55 5.83
C GLY A 10 15.74 4.13 6.30
N ILE A 11 15.47 3.94 7.61
CA ILE A 11 15.08 2.64 8.16
C ILE A 11 13.78 2.15 7.54
N LEU A 12 12.76 3.02 7.42
CA LEU A 12 11.49 2.64 6.81
C LEU A 12 11.65 2.31 5.31
N THR A 13 12.46 3.07 4.58
CA THR A 13 12.78 2.77 3.18
C THR A 13 13.45 1.39 3.06
N ALA A 14 14.42 1.08 3.90
CA ALA A 14 15.09 -0.20 3.91
C ALA A 14 14.14 -1.37 4.24
N LEU A 15 13.23 -1.19 5.20
CA LEU A 15 12.21 -2.20 5.53
C LEU A 15 11.23 -2.42 4.36
N ILE A 16 10.79 -1.36 3.70
CA ILE A 16 9.93 -1.46 2.53
C ILE A 16 10.62 -2.26 1.43
N LEU A 17 11.87 -1.92 1.11
CA LEU A 17 12.65 -2.66 0.10
C LEU A 17 12.86 -4.12 0.48
N LEU A 18 13.15 -4.40 1.74
CA LEU A 18 13.27 -5.76 2.24
C LEU A 18 12.00 -6.58 1.96
N PHE A 19 10.81 -6.03 2.28
CA PHE A 19 9.55 -6.73 2.04
C PHE A 19 9.23 -6.88 0.55
N VAL A 20 9.55 -5.88 -0.28
CA VAL A 20 9.40 -5.97 -1.73
C VAL A 20 10.32 -7.04 -2.33
N ILE A 21 11.56 -7.16 -1.85
CA ILE A 21 12.51 -8.19 -2.30
C ILE A 21 12.06 -9.57 -1.83
N LEU A 22 11.57 -9.69 -0.58
CA LEU A 22 11.06 -10.95 -0.05
C LEU A 22 9.82 -11.43 -0.81
N SER A 23 8.98 -10.54 -1.32
CA SER A 23 7.83 -10.92 -2.14
C SER A 23 8.26 -11.63 -3.45
N ALA A 24 9.41 -11.24 -4.02
CA ALA A 24 9.98 -11.92 -5.18
C ALA A 24 10.35 -13.39 -4.92
N TRP A 25 10.65 -13.74 -3.67
CA TRP A 25 11.09 -15.09 -3.30
C TRP A 25 9.95 -15.95 -2.74
N SER A 26 8.82 -15.37 -2.41
CA SER A 26 7.70 -16.06 -1.76
C SER A 26 6.35 -15.72 -2.42
N PRO A 27 6.04 -16.31 -3.58
CA PRO A 27 4.82 -15.98 -4.35
C PRO A 27 3.51 -16.19 -3.57
N THR A 28 3.50 -17.04 -2.56
CA THR A 28 2.32 -17.30 -1.72
C THR A 28 2.10 -16.27 -0.62
N ALA A 29 3.13 -15.50 -0.26
CA ALA A 29 3.08 -14.50 0.81
C ALA A 29 3.07 -13.05 0.28
N ASP A 30 2.99 -12.84 -1.02
CA ASP A 30 3.06 -11.53 -1.67
C ASP A 30 2.13 -10.50 -1.05
N LEU A 31 0.85 -10.82 -0.91
CA LEU A 31 -0.16 -9.93 -0.33
C LEU A 31 0.17 -9.53 1.10
N ALA A 32 0.66 -10.46 1.91
CA ALA A 32 1.06 -10.19 3.29
C ALA A 32 2.28 -9.27 3.35
N LEU A 33 3.28 -9.53 2.52
CA LEU A 33 4.50 -8.73 2.44
C LEU A 33 4.21 -7.31 1.93
N PHE A 34 3.40 -7.17 0.88
CA PHE A 34 2.95 -5.85 0.42
C PHE A 34 2.09 -5.12 1.45
N SER A 35 1.28 -5.83 2.25
CA SER A 35 0.55 -5.21 3.36
C SER A 35 1.50 -4.66 4.44
N LEU A 36 2.63 -5.34 4.69
CA LEU A 36 3.68 -4.83 5.59
C LEU A 36 4.37 -3.59 5.01
N THR A 37 4.63 -3.52 3.70
CA THR A 37 5.16 -2.29 3.08
C THR A 37 4.20 -1.12 3.27
N SER A 38 2.90 -1.37 3.13
CA SER A 38 1.88 -0.36 3.35
C SER A 38 1.81 0.09 4.81
N LEU A 39 1.99 -0.82 5.77
CA LEU A 39 2.11 -0.48 7.18
C LEU A 39 3.33 0.41 7.44
N CYS A 40 4.50 0.10 6.86
CA CYS A 40 5.69 0.95 6.95
C CYS A 40 5.42 2.36 6.40
N MET A 41 4.70 2.47 5.28
CA MET A 41 4.29 3.76 4.73
C MET A 41 3.30 4.50 5.64
N ALA A 42 2.34 3.80 6.25
CA ALA A 42 1.42 4.42 7.22
C ALA A 42 2.18 4.95 8.45
N ILE A 43 3.16 4.21 8.95
CA ILE A 43 4.04 4.64 10.04
C ILE A 43 4.85 5.87 9.61
N ALA A 44 5.40 5.89 8.39
CA ALA A 44 6.08 7.06 7.85
C ALA A 44 5.18 8.30 7.87
N VAL A 45 3.93 8.15 7.44
CA VAL A 45 2.94 9.26 7.45
C VAL A 45 2.66 9.76 8.87
N ILE A 46 2.54 8.86 9.84
CA ILE A 46 2.25 9.21 11.25
C ILE A 46 3.43 9.92 11.92
N GLU A 47 4.66 9.44 11.69
CA GLU A 47 5.86 9.93 12.39
C GLU A 47 6.53 11.10 11.67
N LEU A 48 6.58 11.09 10.34
CA LEU A 48 7.28 12.09 9.54
C LEU A 48 6.33 13.14 8.93
N GLY A 49 5.03 12.82 8.84
CA GLY A 49 4.05 13.64 8.13
C GLY A 49 4.06 13.39 6.61
N ILE A 50 3.00 13.84 5.92
CA ILE A 50 2.73 13.52 4.50
C ILE A 50 3.87 13.92 3.57
N ALA A 51 4.41 15.13 3.70
CA ALA A 51 5.44 15.64 2.79
C ALA A 51 6.75 14.83 2.84
N ARG A 52 7.16 14.41 4.05
CA ARG A 52 8.39 13.61 4.22
C ARG A 52 8.18 12.15 3.86
N SER A 53 6.98 11.62 4.06
CA SER A 53 6.63 10.27 3.65
C SER A 53 6.61 10.12 2.13
N LEU A 54 6.32 11.19 1.37
CA LEU A 54 6.49 11.21 -0.07
C LEU A 54 7.95 10.95 -0.48
N VAL A 55 8.91 11.48 0.28
CA VAL A 55 10.33 11.22 0.02
C VAL A 55 10.68 9.75 0.28
N VAL A 56 10.14 9.16 1.35
CA VAL A 56 10.30 7.71 1.65
C VAL A 56 9.69 6.86 0.53
N TRP A 57 8.48 7.18 0.10
CA TRP A 57 7.81 6.50 -1.00
C TRP A 57 8.61 6.59 -2.31
N LEU A 58 9.09 7.80 -2.66
CA LEU A 58 9.88 8.03 -3.87
C LEU A 58 11.20 7.25 -3.82
N ALA A 59 11.91 7.32 -2.70
CA ALA A 59 13.18 6.61 -2.51
C ALA A 59 12.99 5.09 -2.61
N ALA A 60 11.98 4.53 -1.93
CA ALA A 60 11.67 3.10 -2.01
C ALA A 60 11.26 2.68 -3.43
N SER A 61 10.50 3.51 -4.13
CA SER A 61 10.07 3.25 -5.51
C SER A 61 11.26 3.26 -6.48
N LEU A 62 12.13 4.27 -6.41
CA LEU A 62 13.31 4.37 -7.28
C LEU A 62 14.31 3.24 -7.04
N LEU A 63 14.59 2.92 -5.78
CA LEU A 63 15.46 1.81 -5.43
C LEU A 63 14.85 0.46 -5.82
N GLY A 64 13.55 0.29 -5.63
CA GLY A 64 12.83 -0.91 -6.05
C GLY A 64 12.79 -1.09 -7.58
N LEU A 65 12.76 0.00 -8.35
CA LEU A 65 12.91 -0.05 -9.81
C LEU A 65 14.29 -0.53 -10.24
N ALA A 66 15.34 -0.16 -9.51
CA ALA A 66 16.70 -0.65 -9.77
C ALA A 66 16.84 -2.14 -9.43
N TYR A 67 16.24 -2.58 -8.31
CA TYR A 67 16.17 -3.98 -7.87
C TYR A 67 15.01 -4.15 -6.88
N PRO A 68 14.10 -5.10 -7.07
CA PRO A 68 14.05 -6.23 -8.03
C PRO A 68 13.48 -5.88 -9.40
N GLY A 69 13.11 -4.63 -9.67
CA GLY A 69 12.63 -4.17 -10.96
C GLY A 69 11.12 -3.92 -11.04
N LEU A 70 10.68 -3.32 -12.15
CA LEU A 70 9.32 -2.83 -12.33
C LEU A 70 8.25 -3.92 -12.12
N GLN A 71 8.52 -5.15 -12.58
CA GLN A 71 7.55 -6.26 -12.51
C GLN A 71 7.19 -6.67 -11.08
N LEU A 72 8.05 -6.39 -10.11
CA LEU A 72 7.86 -6.75 -8.71
C LEU A 72 7.53 -5.54 -7.84
N VAL A 73 7.97 -4.34 -8.23
CA VAL A 73 7.74 -3.13 -7.42
C VAL A 73 6.43 -2.43 -7.74
N TRP A 74 5.79 -2.71 -8.89
CA TRP A 74 4.58 -2.01 -9.31
C TRP A 74 3.41 -2.06 -8.30
N PRO A 75 3.15 -3.18 -7.56
CA PRO A 75 2.07 -3.20 -6.58
C PRO A 75 2.32 -2.20 -5.45
N PHE A 76 3.58 -2.09 -5.00
CA PHE A 76 3.97 -1.08 -4.03
C PHE A 76 3.82 0.33 -4.60
N PHE A 77 4.35 0.57 -5.80
CA PHE A 77 4.33 1.89 -6.44
C PHE A 77 2.91 2.41 -6.66
N ILE A 78 2.00 1.60 -7.21
CA ILE A 78 0.64 2.03 -7.54
C ILE A 78 -0.29 1.99 -6.34
N PHE A 79 -0.25 0.93 -5.53
CA PHE A 79 -1.26 0.70 -4.51
C PHE A 79 -0.70 0.73 -3.08
N PHE A 80 0.13 -0.22 -2.68
CA PHE A 80 0.51 -0.41 -1.28
C PHE A 80 1.32 0.74 -0.69
N GLY A 81 2.14 1.43 -1.48
CA GLY A 81 2.89 2.60 -1.05
C GLY A 81 2.09 3.89 -1.15
N THR A 82 1.28 4.03 -2.20
CA THR A 82 0.56 5.28 -2.52
C THR A 82 -0.74 5.41 -1.73
N TYR A 83 -1.45 4.29 -1.50
CA TYR A 83 -2.74 4.31 -0.79
C TYR A 83 -2.67 4.91 0.63
N PRO A 84 -1.68 4.59 1.50
CA PRO A 84 -1.58 5.22 2.82
C PRO A 84 -1.37 6.73 2.76
N LEU A 85 -0.63 7.23 1.76
CA LEU A 85 -0.43 8.66 1.53
C LEU A 85 -1.73 9.36 1.11
N VAL A 86 -2.42 8.80 0.12
CA VAL A 86 -3.70 9.31 -0.38
C VAL A 86 -4.76 9.29 0.73
N ARG A 87 -4.84 8.20 1.47
CA ARG A 87 -5.71 8.06 2.63
C ARG A 87 -5.47 9.16 3.66
N ALA A 88 -4.22 9.42 4.03
CA ALA A 88 -3.87 10.47 4.97
C ALA A 88 -4.31 11.86 4.50
N VAL A 89 -4.14 12.16 3.22
CA VAL A 89 -4.61 13.42 2.62
C VAL A 89 -6.13 13.52 2.65
N ILE A 90 -6.84 12.44 2.33
CA ILE A 90 -8.30 12.40 2.36
C ILE A 90 -8.81 12.60 3.79
N ASP A 91 -8.25 11.87 4.75
CA ASP A 91 -8.68 11.91 6.15
C ASP A 91 -8.43 13.29 6.81
N THR A 92 -7.47 14.08 6.31
CA THR A 92 -7.21 15.44 6.80
C THR A 92 -8.13 16.50 6.18
N LYS A 93 -8.62 16.30 4.95
CA LYS A 93 -9.37 17.32 4.21
C LYS A 93 -10.89 17.14 4.23
N TRP A 94 -11.40 15.93 4.49
CA TRP A 94 -12.80 15.59 4.28
C TRP A 94 -13.47 15.06 5.55
N SER A 95 -14.78 15.26 5.68
CA SER A 95 -15.57 14.72 6.79
C SER A 95 -15.62 13.19 6.71
N ARG A 96 -15.81 12.54 7.86
CA ARG A 96 -15.71 11.08 8.03
C ARG A 96 -16.47 10.26 6.96
N SER A 97 -17.72 10.64 6.65
CA SER A 97 -18.54 9.93 5.66
C SER A 97 -18.01 10.11 4.24
N LYS A 98 -17.65 11.35 3.85
CA LYS A 98 -17.09 11.65 2.53
C LYS A 98 -15.70 11.02 2.36
N ALA A 99 -14.89 11.05 3.41
CA ALA A 99 -13.57 10.41 3.41
C ALA A 99 -13.67 8.91 3.19
N PHE A 100 -14.66 8.23 3.79
CA PHE A 100 -14.90 6.80 3.59
C PHE A 100 -15.19 6.48 2.12
N MET A 101 -16.16 7.17 1.51
CA MET A 101 -16.51 6.95 0.08
C MET A 101 -15.33 7.25 -0.85
N LEU A 102 -14.62 8.36 -0.58
CA LEU A 102 -13.50 8.78 -1.43
C LEU A 102 -12.31 7.81 -1.34
N ARG A 103 -11.98 7.31 -0.15
CA ARG A 103 -10.92 6.30 0.03
C ARG A 103 -11.19 5.04 -0.77
N HIS A 104 -12.42 4.51 -0.67
CA HIS A 104 -12.79 3.29 -1.38
C HIS A 104 -12.83 3.51 -2.89
N GLY A 105 -13.37 4.65 -3.36
CA GLY A 105 -13.38 5.00 -4.78
C GLY A 105 -11.97 5.12 -5.35
N VAL A 106 -11.09 5.87 -4.70
CA VAL A 106 -9.70 6.04 -5.13
C VAL A 106 -8.93 4.71 -5.03
N GLY A 107 -9.11 3.94 -3.95
CA GLY A 107 -8.45 2.65 -3.80
C GLY A 107 -8.85 1.65 -4.88
N LEU A 108 -10.14 1.56 -5.22
CA LEU A 108 -10.63 0.73 -6.32
C LEU A 108 -10.07 1.18 -7.67
N MET A 109 -10.02 2.50 -7.91
CA MET A 109 -9.45 3.04 -9.16
C MET A 109 -7.95 2.71 -9.28
N MET A 110 -7.18 2.84 -8.21
CA MET A 110 -5.75 2.49 -8.18
C MET A 110 -5.54 1.00 -8.44
N LEU A 111 -6.35 0.15 -7.83
CA LEU A 111 -6.28 -1.29 -7.98
C LEU A 111 -6.68 -1.72 -9.40
N ALA A 112 -7.74 -1.12 -9.96
CA ALA A 112 -8.14 -1.34 -11.34
C ALA A 112 -7.07 -0.89 -12.33
N ALA A 113 -6.44 0.28 -12.11
CA ALA A 113 -5.33 0.77 -12.93
C ALA A 113 -4.14 -0.20 -12.90
N GLY A 114 -3.77 -0.72 -11.72
CA GLY A 114 -2.71 -1.72 -11.58
C GLY A 114 -3.01 -3.00 -12.35
N ILE A 115 -4.24 -3.52 -12.23
CA ILE A 115 -4.68 -4.71 -12.95
C ILE A 115 -4.61 -4.48 -14.47
N VAL A 116 -5.13 -3.37 -14.97
CA VAL A 116 -5.15 -3.07 -16.41
C VAL A 116 -3.74 -2.91 -16.97
N LEU A 117 -2.85 -2.22 -16.24
CA LEU A 117 -1.50 -1.92 -16.74
C LEU A 117 -0.58 -3.14 -16.72
N PHE A 118 -0.64 -3.95 -15.67
CA PHE A 118 0.38 -4.98 -15.43
C PHE A 118 -0.11 -6.43 -15.56
N LEU A 119 -1.40 -6.69 -15.36
CA LEU A 119 -1.97 -8.04 -15.44
C LEU A 119 -2.70 -8.32 -16.76
N ARG A 120 -2.80 -7.34 -17.66
CA ARG A 120 -3.53 -7.49 -18.93
C ARG A 120 -3.13 -8.73 -19.77
N PRO A 121 -1.86 -9.12 -19.90
CA PRO A 121 -1.49 -10.34 -20.60
C PRO A 121 -2.03 -11.60 -19.91
N SER A 122 -1.84 -11.69 -18.59
CA SER A 122 -2.27 -12.84 -17.79
C SER A 122 -3.79 -12.97 -17.70
N ILE A 123 -4.53 -11.86 -17.78
CA ILE A 123 -5.99 -11.86 -17.76
C ILE A 123 -6.57 -12.56 -19.00
N ARG A 124 -5.96 -12.39 -20.18
CA ARG A 124 -6.40 -13.08 -21.41
C ARG A 124 -6.31 -14.58 -21.25
N ASP A 125 -5.15 -15.07 -20.81
CA ASP A 125 -4.95 -16.51 -20.61
C ASP A 125 -5.91 -17.11 -19.57
N ILE A 126 -6.24 -16.35 -18.52
CA ILE A 126 -7.19 -16.77 -17.50
C ILE A 126 -8.63 -16.77 -18.04
N THR A 127 -9.00 -15.76 -18.83
CA THR A 127 -10.34 -15.65 -19.43
C THR A 127 -10.59 -16.78 -20.41
N ASP A 128 -9.59 -17.14 -21.22
CA ASP A 128 -9.69 -18.23 -22.19
C ASP A 128 -9.83 -19.62 -21.51
N ARG A 129 -9.30 -19.77 -20.28
CA ARG A 129 -9.36 -21.01 -19.52
C ARG A 129 -10.64 -21.17 -18.68
N ILE A 130 -11.14 -20.10 -18.07
CA ILE A 130 -12.18 -20.15 -17.02
C ILE A 130 -13.53 -19.58 -17.50
N GLY A 131 -13.54 -18.84 -18.61
CA GLY A 131 -14.74 -18.29 -19.23
C GLY A 131 -15.23 -16.95 -18.62
N VAL A 132 -16.29 -16.40 -19.23
CA VAL A 132 -16.84 -15.06 -18.97
C VAL A 132 -17.37 -14.88 -17.54
N TRP A 133 -17.75 -15.96 -16.85
CA TRP A 133 -18.29 -15.93 -15.48
C TRP A 133 -17.30 -15.35 -14.46
N LEU A 134 -16.00 -15.47 -14.71
CA LEU A 134 -14.97 -14.91 -13.85
C LEU A 134 -15.06 -13.38 -13.76
N TRP A 135 -15.42 -12.73 -14.86
CA TRP A 135 -15.58 -11.27 -14.91
C TRP A 135 -16.70 -10.74 -14.02
N LEU A 136 -17.70 -11.58 -13.73
CA LEU A 136 -18.78 -11.24 -12.80
C LEU A 136 -18.35 -11.35 -11.34
N LEU A 137 -17.40 -12.25 -11.02
CA LEU A 137 -16.91 -12.50 -9.66
C LEU A 137 -15.75 -11.57 -9.25
N ILE A 138 -14.97 -11.07 -10.20
CA ILE A 138 -13.82 -10.19 -9.93
C ILE A 138 -14.22 -8.89 -9.22
N PRO A 139 -15.22 -8.10 -9.68
CA PRO A 139 -15.58 -6.85 -9.02
C PRO A 139 -15.97 -7.01 -7.54
N PRO A 140 -16.88 -7.92 -7.14
CA PRO A 140 -17.20 -8.09 -5.74
C PRO A 140 -16.01 -8.61 -4.92
N ALA A 141 -15.16 -9.47 -5.46
CA ALA A 141 -13.98 -9.96 -4.79
C ALA A 141 -12.97 -8.82 -4.51
N VAL A 142 -12.77 -7.94 -5.48
CA VAL A 142 -11.90 -6.76 -5.35
C VAL A 142 -12.44 -5.78 -4.30
N VAL A 143 -13.74 -5.57 -4.26
CA VAL A 143 -14.38 -4.71 -3.23
C VAL A 143 -14.19 -5.31 -1.85
N ILE A 144 -14.42 -6.61 -1.68
CA ILE A 144 -14.23 -7.31 -0.40
C ILE A 144 -12.76 -7.22 0.03
N LEU A 145 -11.83 -7.49 -0.88
CA LEU A 145 -10.39 -7.39 -0.61
C LEU A 145 -10.01 -5.98 -0.13
N MET A 146 -10.53 -4.95 -0.79
CA MET A 146 -10.28 -3.56 -0.43
C MET A 146 -10.82 -3.21 0.96
N LEU A 147 -12.03 -3.68 1.30
CA LEU A 147 -12.64 -3.47 2.62
C LEU A 147 -11.81 -4.15 3.72
N VAL A 148 -11.41 -5.40 3.51
CA VAL A 148 -10.58 -6.16 4.44
C VAL A 148 -9.23 -5.48 4.63
N TYR A 149 -8.61 -5.04 3.55
CA TYR A 149 -7.33 -4.32 3.59
C TYR A 149 -7.43 -3.00 4.35
N ASP A 150 -8.45 -2.15 4.07
CA ASP A 150 -8.63 -0.87 4.78
C ASP A 150 -8.93 -1.08 6.27
N TYR A 151 -9.69 -2.11 6.60
CA TYR A 151 -9.95 -2.51 7.99
C TYR A 151 -8.67 -2.97 8.69
N ALA A 152 -7.89 -3.86 8.07
CA ALA A 152 -6.62 -4.36 8.60
C ALA A 152 -5.62 -3.21 8.82
N LEU A 153 -5.49 -2.31 7.85
CA LEU A 153 -4.63 -1.13 7.96
C LEU A 153 -5.07 -0.21 9.11
N THR A 154 -6.39 -0.01 9.27
CA THR A 154 -6.94 0.77 10.38
C THR A 154 -6.59 0.16 11.74
N LEU A 155 -6.74 -1.16 11.86
CA LEU A 155 -6.47 -1.91 13.09
C LEU A 155 -4.98 -1.87 13.44
N LEU A 156 -4.10 -2.01 12.45
CA LEU A 156 -2.65 -1.91 12.61
C LEU A 156 -2.22 -0.50 13.06
N ILE A 157 -2.79 0.55 12.46
CA ILE A 157 -2.55 1.93 12.87
C ILE A 157 -3.01 2.17 14.32
N GLN A 158 -4.17 1.66 14.71
CA GLN A 158 -4.68 1.77 16.08
C GLN A 158 -3.78 1.03 17.07
N LEU A 159 -3.31 -0.16 16.73
CA LEU A 159 -2.37 -0.95 17.53
C LEU A 159 -1.04 -0.19 17.72
N TYR A 160 -0.53 0.40 16.64
CA TYR A 160 0.66 1.24 16.69
C TYR A 160 0.48 2.42 17.64
N HIS A 161 -0.62 3.17 17.53
CA HIS A 161 -0.92 4.29 18.43
C HIS A 161 -1.05 3.87 19.89
N ARG A 162 -1.71 2.75 20.16
CA ARG A 162 -1.90 2.27 21.55
C ARG A 162 -0.61 1.77 22.17
N ARG A 163 0.22 1.01 21.43
CA ARG A 163 1.40 0.36 22.00
C ARG A 163 2.65 1.23 22.02
N ILE A 164 2.86 2.04 21.00
CA ILE A 164 4.12 2.78 20.83
C ILE A 164 3.96 4.25 21.20
N ARG A 165 2.93 4.91 20.72
CA ARG A 165 2.70 6.34 21.02
C ARG A 165 2.02 6.58 22.37
N GLY A 166 1.18 5.67 22.83
CA GLY A 166 0.54 5.75 24.17
C GLY A 166 1.51 5.55 25.33
N ARG A 167 2.68 4.93 25.08
CA ARG A 167 3.72 4.70 26.08
C ARG A 167 4.63 5.91 26.32
N ASN A 168 4.57 6.92 25.45
CA ASN A 168 5.39 8.13 25.51
C ASN A 168 4.61 9.37 25.98
N LYS A 169 3.47 9.21 26.66
CA LYS A 169 2.88 10.31 27.43
C LYS A 169 3.39 10.20 28.85
N PRO A 170 4.09 11.25 29.35
CA PRO A 170 4.48 11.35 30.75
C PRO A 170 3.26 11.42 31.64
#